data_3079ee8089a858aa8c431de86433a4b7
#
_entry.id   3079ee8089a858aa8c431de86433a4b7
#
_cell.length_a   1.000
_cell.length_b   1.000
_cell.length_c   1.000
_cell.angle_alpha   90.00
_cell.angle_beta   90.00
_cell.angle_gamma   90.00
#
_symmetry.space_group_name_H-M   'P 1'
#
loop_
_entity.id
_entity.type
_entity.pdbx_description
1 polymer ?
#
loop_
_entity_poly.entity_id
_entity_poly.type
_entity_poly.pdbx_seq_one_letter_code
_entity_poly.pdbx_strand_id
1 'polypeptide(L)'
;IHNPRKRRSPLAEQKAQLVSALEAKQNQGRGHYYDLSIQNQITKQQARALLYYQQHGFTSADDFEAFAESVEAVKQRRDALSAQITSAEKRLNEIAVLQKHITNYLKTKDIYAGYRASGYSKAYYEEHEDEIKLCKASKRAFDELLPSDTSGKTAGSHKKQLPSLKALRAEYAELLAMKKAAYPEYYRAKDEYRELLTYQANLARLFGIENVRSAPQREHQQEEK
;
A
#
# COMPACT_ATOMS: atom_id res chain seq x y z
N ILE A 1 18.30 43.09 -19.07
CA ILE A 1 17.80 41.70 -18.93
C ILE A 1 17.41 41.52 -17.47
N HIS A 2 16.12 41.71 -17.17
CA HIS A 2 15.59 41.69 -15.80
C HIS A 2 15.36 40.23 -15.42
N ASN A 3 16.16 39.72 -14.48
CA ASN A 3 16.00 38.38 -13.91
C ASN A 3 14.80 38.42 -12.93
N PRO A 4 13.64 37.81 -13.24
CA PRO A 4 12.53 37.80 -12.31
C PRO A 4 12.96 36.96 -11.10
N ARG A 5 13.22 37.63 -9.97
CA ARG A 5 13.34 36.97 -8.68
C ARG A 5 12.17 36.01 -8.55
N LYS A 6 12.44 34.69 -8.55
CA LYS A 6 11.44 33.68 -8.22
C LYS A 6 10.78 34.12 -6.92
N ARG A 7 9.53 34.60 -7.02
CA ARG A 7 8.69 34.83 -5.86
C ARG A 7 8.68 33.50 -5.14
N ARG A 8 9.28 33.45 -3.96
CA ARG A 8 9.08 32.32 -3.06
C ARG A 8 7.59 32.21 -2.89
N SER A 9 7.02 31.07 -3.31
CA SER A 9 5.62 30.79 -3.07
C SER A 9 5.30 31.09 -1.61
N PRO A 10 4.16 31.77 -1.32
CA PRO A 10 3.80 32.12 0.03
C PRO A 10 3.73 30.82 0.83
N LEU A 11 4.61 30.67 1.82
CA LEU A 11 4.70 29.54 2.73
C LEU A 11 4.46 28.19 2.00
N ALA A 12 5.43 27.79 1.20
CA ALA A 12 5.56 26.38 0.90
C ALA A 12 5.46 25.66 2.26
N GLU A 13 4.45 24.85 2.44
CA GLU A 13 4.12 24.12 3.66
C GLU A 13 5.41 23.61 4.28
N GLN A 14 5.88 24.28 5.30
CA GLN A 14 7.07 23.83 6.00
C GLN A 14 6.66 22.54 6.70
N LYS A 15 7.05 21.41 6.11
CA LYS A 15 6.75 20.10 6.67
C LYS A 15 7.20 20.07 8.12
N ALA A 16 6.37 19.52 8.99
CA ALA A 16 6.69 19.35 10.39
C ALA A 16 8.03 18.61 10.53
N GLN A 17 8.91 19.09 11.40
CA GLN A 17 10.23 18.53 11.66
C GLN A 17 10.35 18.13 13.12
N LEU A 18 11.07 17.04 13.37
CA LEU A 18 11.38 16.61 14.72
C LEU A 18 12.33 17.62 15.38
N VAL A 19 11.95 18.12 16.56
CA VAL A 19 12.77 19.01 17.37
C VAL A 19 14.10 18.36 17.73
N SER A 20 14.11 17.07 18.06
CA SER A 20 15.33 16.30 18.35
C SER A 20 16.33 16.30 17.19
N ALA A 21 15.85 16.24 15.96
CA ALA A 21 16.74 16.28 14.79
C ALA A 21 17.32 17.68 14.55
N LEU A 22 16.63 18.73 14.98
CA LEU A 22 17.14 20.11 14.95
C LEU A 22 18.15 20.35 16.07
N GLU A 23 17.88 19.88 17.28
CA GLU A 23 18.80 19.96 18.42
C GLU A 23 20.12 19.24 18.14
N ALA A 24 20.10 18.09 17.48
CA ALA A 24 21.28 17.37 17.06
C ALA A 24 22.19 18.18 16.10
N LYS A 25 21.66 19.23 15.45
CA LYS A 25 22.42 20.15 14.60
C LYS A 25 22.95 21.36 15.36
N GLN A 26 22.45 21.62 16.57
CA GLN A 26 22.89 22.70 17.41
C GLN A 26 24.28 22.39 18.00
N ASN A 27 25.06 23.38 18.27
CA ASN A 27 26.41 23.23 18.88
C ASN A 27 27.42 22.39 18.05
N GLN A 28 27.23 22.30 16.74
CA GLN A 28 28.17 21.61 15.83
C GLN A 28 29.39 22.46 15.44
N GLY A 29 29.66 23.54 16.16
CA GLY A 29 30.80 24.43 15.87
C GLY A 29 30.65 25.29 14.61
N ARG A 30 29.43 25.42 14.07
CA ARG A 30 29.14 26.20 12.86
C ARG A 30 28.94 27.70 13.14
N GLY A 31 29.07 28.11 14.40
CA GLY A 31 28.99 29.49 14.83
C GLY A 31 27.62 29.91 15.39
N HIS A 32 27.65 30.99 16.21
CA HIS A 32 26.52 31.49 16.97
C HIS A 32 25.26 31.78 16.11
N TYR A 33 25.41 32.38 14.94
CA TYR A 33 24.26 32.66 14.04
C TYR A 33 23.58 31.41 13.52
N TYR A 34 24.33 30.34 13.29
CA TYR A 34 23.76 29.05 12.89
C TYR A 34 22.95 28.45 14.03
N ASP A 35 23.50 28.42 15.24
CA ASP A 35 22.82 27.89 16.42
C ASP A 35 21.53 28.69 16.74
N LEU A 36 21.57 30.01 16.58
CA LEU A 36 20.39 30.87 16.73
C LEU A 36 19.32 30.54 15.68
N SER A 37 19.73 30.29 14.44
CA SER A 37 18.83 29.85 13.36
C SER A 37 18.15 28.53 13.69
N ILE A 38 18.90 27.57 14.21
CA ILE A 38 18.36 26.26 14.64
C ILE A 38 17.39 26.44 15.81
N GLN A 39 17.74 27.26 16.81
CA GLN A 39 16.84 27.54 17.92
C GLN A 39 15.51 28.16 17.45
N ASN A 40 15.56 29.10 16.53
CA ASN A 40 14.35 29.67 15.92
C ASN A 40 13.51 28.61 15.17
N GLN A 41 14.14 27.63 14.53
CA GLN A 41 13.44 26.54 13.87
C GLN A 41 12.78 25.62 14.91
N ILE A 42 13.44 25.28 16.00
CA ILE A 42 12.89 24.49 17.12
C ILE A 42 11.64 25.17 17.66
N THR A 43 11.73 26.45 18.00
CA THR A 43 10.59 27.24 18.52
C THR A 43 9.41 27.24 17.54
N LYS A 44 9.68 27.40 16.24
CA LYS A 44 8.64 27.35 15.20
C LYS A 44 7.97 25.98 15.11
N GLN A 45 8.71 24.88 15.22
CA GLN A 45 8.15 23.53 15.17
C GLN A 45 7.31 23.23 16.42
N GLN A 46 7.75 23.65 17.59
CA GLN A 46 6.97 23.53 18.83
C GLN A 46 5.68 24.36 18.75
N ALA A 47 5.78 25.63 18.35
CA ALA A 47 4.62 26.51 18.18
C ALA A 47 3.61 25.94 17.16
N ARG A 48 4.09 25.37 16.06
CA ARG A 48 3.25 24.73 15.04
C ARG A 48 2.50 23.51 15.60
N ALA A 49 3.20 22.65 16.34
CA ALA A 49 2.58 21.49 16.97
C ALA A 49 1.53 21.92 18.01
N LEU A 50 1.85 22.92 18.83
CA LEU A 50 0.91 23.44 19.84
C LEU A 50 -0.30 24.11 19.20
N LEU A 51 -0.12 24.88 18.13
CA LEU A 51 -1.23 25.51 17.40
C LEU A 51 -2.15 24.46 16.80
N TYR A 52 -1.60 23.41 16.17
CA TYR A 52 -2.40 22.29 15.66
C TYR A 52 -3.21 21.64 16.79
N TYR A 53 -2.56 21.35 17.92
CA TYR A 53 -3.18 20.75 19.10
C TYR A 53 -4.37 21.57 19.60
N GLN A 54 -4.18 22.87 19.77
CA GLN A 54 -5.24 23.79 20.21
C GLN A 54 -6.38 23.92 19.21
N GLN A 55 -6.09 23.98 17.91
CA GLN A 55 -7.10 24.05 16.85
C GLN A 55 -8.00 22.81 16.80
N HIS A 56 -7.52 21.66 17.31
CA HIS A 56 -8.28 20.43 17.40
C HIS A 56 -8.94 20.19 18.77
N GLY A 57 -8.99 21.25 19.61
CA GLY A 57 -9.73 21.24 20.86
C GLY A 57 -8.96 20.68 22.06
N PHE A 58 -7.68 20.37 21.90
CA PHE A 58 -6.81 19.94 23.00
C PHE A 58 -6.16 21.16 23.64
N THR A 59 -6.29 21.34 24.95
CA THR A 59 -5.88 22.60 25.62
C THR A 59 -4.81 22.42 26.69
N SER A 60 -4.67 21.24 27.25
CA SER A 60 -3.77 20.93 28.35
C SER A 60 -2.90 19.70 28.09
N ALA A 61 -1.88 19.51 28.91
CA ALA A 61 -1.08 18.27 28.85
C ALA A 61 -1.89 17.01 29.16
N ASP A 62 -2.99 17.13 29.92
CA ASP A 62 -3.88 16.00 30.24
C ASP A 62 -4.64 15.50 29.02
N ASP A 63 -4.83 16.34 28.00
CA ASP A 63 -5.48 15.94 26.73
C ASP A 63 -4.55 15.15 25.81
N PHE A 64 -3.27 14.96 26.17
CA PHE A 64 -2.27 14.36 25.31
C PHE A 64 -2.60 12.89 24.95
N GLU A 65 -3.21 12.14 25.85
CA GLU A 65 -3.64 10.77 25.58
C GLU A 65 -4.74 10.74 24.51
N ALA A 66 -5.75 11.59 24.65
CA ALA A 66 -6.82 11.72 23.66
C ALA A 66 -6.27 12.17 22.28
N PHE A 67 -5.26 13.04 22.27
CA PHE A 67 -4.56 13.37 21.03
C PHE A 67 -3.82 12.17 20.45
N ALA A 68 -3.14 11.37 21.27
CA ALA A 68 -2.46 10.15 20.83
C ALA A 68 -3.45 9.11 20.23
N GLU A 69 -4.64 8.99 20.80
CA GLU A 69 -5.72 8.17 20.24
C GLU A 69 -6.16 8.68 18.86
N SER A 70 -6.26 9.99 18.67
CA SER A 70 -6.59 10.57 17.37
C SER A 70 -5.52 10.26 16.31
N VAL A 71 -4.25 10.25 16.68
CA VAL A 71 -3.13 9.86 15.82
C VAL A 71 -3.22 8.37 15.45
N GLU A 72 -3.56 7.51 16.41
CA GLU A 72 -3.76 6.08 16.17
C GLU A 72 -4.96 5.81 15.25
N ALA A 73 -6.05 6.59 15.35
CA ALA A 73 -7.18 6.49 14.43
C ALA A 73 -6.79 6.80 12.97
N VAL A 74 -5.95 7.79 12.74
CA VAL A 74 -5.42 8.10 11.40
C VAL A 74 -4.51 6.97 10.90
N LYS A 75 -3.70 6.37 11.77
CA LYS A 75 -2.89 5.20 11.44
C LYS A 75 -3.76 4.02 11.02
N GLN A 76 -4.81 3.71 11.78
CA GLN A 76 -5.73 2.62 11.46
C GLN A 76 -6.41 2.85 10.09
N ARG A 77 -6.83 4.09 9.79
CA ARG A 77 -7.38 4.46 8.48
C ARG A 77 -6.37 4.22 7.35
N ARG A 78 -5.12 4.66 7.52
CA ARG A 78 -4.04 4.42 6.55
C ARG A 78 -3.81 2.92 6.33
N ASP A 79 -3.76 2.13 7.41
CA ASP A 79 -3.49 0.69 7.37
C ASP A 79 -4.63 -0.08 6.70
N ALA A 80 -5.87 0.31 6.97
CA ALA A 80 -7.05 -0.24 6.30
C ALA A 80 -7.03 0.02 4.78
N LEU A 81 -6.70 1.25 4.37
CA LEU A 81 -6.55 1.59 2.95
C LEU A 81 -5.40 0.81 2.28
N SER A 82 -4.28 0.65 2.98
CA SER A 82 -3.14 -0.15 2.51
C SER A 82 -3.52 -1.62 2.31
N ALA A 83 -4.24 -2.21 3.26
CA ALA A 83 -4.72 -3.58 3.18
C ALA A 83 -5.72 -3.77 2.02
N GLN A 84 -6.62 -2.80 1.82
CA GLN A 84 -7.57 -2.81 0.71
C GLN A 84 -6.86 -2.77 -0.65
N ILE A 85 -5.86 -1.90 -0.81
CA ILE A 85 -5.06 -1.79 -2.03
C ILE A 85 -4.30 -3.11 -2.29
N THR A 86 -3.63 -3.65 -1.28
CA THR A 86 -2.86 -4.90 -1.39
C THR A 86 -3.76 -6.09 -1.75
N SER A 87 -4.93 -6.19 -1.13
CA SER A 87 -5.92 -7.23 -1.45
C SER A 87 -6.43 -7.11 -2.89
N ALA A 88 -6.74 -5.88 -3.33
CA ALA A 88 -7.14 -5.64 -4.71
C ALA A 88 -6.03 -5.99 -5.72
N GLU A 89 -4.78 -5.67 -5.44
CA GLU A 89 -3.63 -6.02 -6.29
C GLU A 89 -3.44 -7.53 -6.41
N LYS A 90 -3.53 -8.24 -5.28
CA LYS A 90 -3.46 -9.70 -5.28
C LYS A 90 -4.56 -10.29 -6.16
N ARG A 91 -5.81 -9.83 -5.98
CA ARG A 91 -6.95 -10.34 -6.76
C ARG A 91 -6.86 -9.98 -8.24
N LEU A 92 -6.39 -8.78 -8.60
CA LEU A 92 -6.14 -8.39 -10.00
C LEU A 92 -5.12 -9.33 -10.67
N ASN A 93 -4.06 -9.70 -9.97
CA ASN A 93 -3.07 -10.66 -10.47
C ASN A 93 -3.68 -12.06 -10.66
N GLU A 94 -4.46 -12.55 -9.70
CA GLU A 94 -5.17 -13.83 -9.80
C GLU A 94 -6.11 -13.85 -11.01
N ILE A 95 -6.90 -12.79 -11.23
CA ILE A 95 -7.81 -12.64 -12.37
C ILE A 95 -7.03 -12.66 -13.69
N ALA A 96 -5.90 -11.95 -13.77
CA ALA A 96 -5.08 -11.93 -14.98
C ALA A 96 -4.54 -13.32 -15.32
N VAL A 97 -4.08 -14.08 -14.32
CA VAL A 97 -3.62 -15.45 -14.50
C VAL A 97 -4.78 -16.37 -14.92
N LEU A 98 -5.94 -16.27 -14.26
CA LEU A 98 -7.13 -17.05 -14.61
C LEU A 98 -7.59 -16.78 -16.05
N GLN A 99 -7.67 -15.51 -16.47
CA GLN A 99 -8.06 -15.16 -17.84
C GLN A 99 -7.12 -15.78 -18.88
N LYS A 100 -5.81 -15.76 -18.63
CA LYS A 100 -4.82 -16.40 -19.48
C LYS A 100 -5.07 -17.92 -19.59
N HIS A 101 -5.23 -18.59 -18.46
CA HIS A 101 -5.42 -20.04 -18.44
C HIS A 101 -6.77 -20.47 -19.00
N ILE A 102 -7.86 -19.72 -18.76
CA ILE A 102 -9.16 -19.98 -19.39
C ILE A 102 -9.07 -19.86 -20.91
N THR A 103 -8.41 -18.80 -21.40
CA THR A 103 -8.21 -18.61 -22.84
C THR A 103 -7.41 -19.76 -23.46
N ASN A 104 -6.33 -20.18 -22.81
CA ASN A 104 -5.50 -21.31 -23.27
C ASN A 104 -6.30 -22.61 -23.27
N TYR A 105 -7.03 -22.88 -22.18
CA TYR A 105 -7.88 -24.07 -22.08
C TYR A 105 -8.95 -24.13 -23.18
N LEU A 106 -9.63 -23.01 -23.45
CA LEU A 106 -10.65 -22.94 -24.50
C LEU A 106 -10.09 -23.25 -25.90
N LYS A 107 -8.84 -22.86 -26.16
CA LYS A 107 -8.15 -23.14 -27.43
C LYS A 107 -7.71 -24.59 -27.55
N THR A 108 -7.39 -25.25 -26.45
CA THR A 108 -6.70 -26.56 -26.46
C THR A 108 -7.57 -27.74 -25.95
N LYS A 109 -8.75 -27.44 -25.40
CA LYS A 109 -9.64 -28.46 -24.80
C LYS A 109 -10.05 -29.56 -25.79
N ASP A 110 -10.30 -29.20 -27.06
CA ASP A 110 -10.78 -30.12 -28.08
C ASP A 110 -9.63 -31.05 -28.55
N ILE A 111 -8.41 -30.55 -28.70
CA ILE A 111 -7.19 -31.32 -28.94
C ILE A 111 -6.95 -32.32 -27.80
N TYR A 112 -7.08 -31.84 -26.55
CA TYR A 112 -6.94 -32.74 -25.40
C TYR A 112 -8.05 -33.80 -25.32
N ALA A 113 -9.25 -33.47 -25.75
CA ALA A 113 -10.34 -34.43 -25.85
C ALA A 113 -10.03 -35.52 -26.95
N GLY A 114 -9.50 -35.09 -28.09
CA GLY A 114 -8.99 -36.00 -29.14
C GLY A 114 -7.88 -36.94 -28.64
N TYR A 115 -6.93 -36.41 -27.88
CA TYR A 115 -5.88 -37.20 -27.25
C TYR A 115 -6.44 -38.29 -26.31
N ARG A 116 -7.45 -37.97 -25.53
CA ARG A 116 -8.14 -38.99 -24.69
C ARG A 116 -8.90 -40.01 -25.52
N ALA A 117 -9.59 -39.56 -26.58
CA ALA A 117 -10.35 -40.45 -27.47
C ALA A 117 -9.45 -41.38 -28.25
N SER A 118 -8.21 -40.98 -28.58
CA SER A 118 -7.20 -41.84 -29.21
C SER A 118 -6.58 -42.88 -28.25
N GLY A 119 -7.07 -43.02 -27.03
CA GLY A 119 -6.49 -43.90 -26.01
C GLY A 119 -5.10 -43.47 -25.54
N TYR A 120 -4.82 -42.17 -25.57
CA TYR A 120 -3.51 -41.60 -25.21
C TYR A 120 -2.38 -42.01 -26.18
N SER A 121 -2.70 -42.07 -27.47
CA SER A 121 -1.75 -42.45 -28.53
C SER A 121 -0.48 -41.58 -28.48
N LYS A 122 0.68 -42.26 -28.57
CA LYS A 122 1.98 -41.57 -28.59
C LYS A 122 2.14 -40.71 -29.85
N ALA A 123 1.70 -41.19 -31.02
CA ALA A 123 1.77 -40.41 -32.25
C ALA A 123 0.93 -39.12 -32.18
N TYR A 124 -0.30 -39.21 -31.64
CA TYR A 124 -1.15 -38.04 -31.44
C TYR A 124 -0.54 -37.07 -30.43
N TYR A 125 0.13 -37.58 -29.38
CA TYR A 125 0.83 -36.74 -28.41
C TYR A 125 1.99 -35.99 -29.04
N GLU A 126 2.82 -36.66 -29.85
CA GLU A 126 3.97 -36.04 -30.53
C GLU A 126 3.55 -34.96 -31.53
N GLU A 127 2.40 -35.12 -32.18
CA GLU A 127 1.84 -34.15 -33.11
C GLU A 127 1.29 -32.92 -32.42
N HIS A 128 0.74 -33.06 -31.17
CA HIS A 128 0.03 -32.00 -30.44
C HIS A 128 0.62 -31.77 -29.05
N GLU A 129 1.93 -31.94 -28.89
CA GLU A 129 2.58 -31.92 -27.58
C GLU A 129 2.38 -30.61 -26.81
N ASP A 130 2.54 -29.49 -27.50
CA ASP A 130 2.46 -28.14 -26.88
C ASP A 130 1.04 -27.85 -26.43
N GLU A 131 0.03 -28.15 -27.24
CA GLU A 131 -1.38 -27.89 -26.88
C GLU A 131 -1.83 -28.79 -25.73
N ILE A 132 -1.38 -30.05 -25.71
CA ILE A 132 -1.69 -30.97 -24.61
C ILE A 132 -1.03 -30.53 -23.32
N LYS A 133 0.24 -30.09 -23.36
CA LYS A 133 0.94 -29.51 -22.20
C LYS A 133 0.23 -28.27 -21.70
N LEU A 134 -0.15 -27.38 -22.62
CA LEU A 134 -0.83 -26.11 -22.30
C LEU A 134 -2.20 -26.36 -21.66
N CYS A 135 -2.96 -27.35 -22.17
CA CYS A 135 -4.23 -27.77 -21.57
C CYS A 135 -4.06 -28.31 -20.15
N LYS A 136 -3.05 -29.16 -19.92
CA LYS A 136 -2.74 -29.73 -18.61
C LYS A 136 -2.30 -28.63 -17.62
N ALA A 137 -1.46 -27.68 -18.05
CA ALA A 137 -1.03 -26.55 -17.24
C ALA A 137 -2.20 -25.65 -16.84
N SER A 138 -3.13 -25.39 -17.77
CA SER A 138 -4.34 -24.61 -17.48
C SER A 138 -5.24 -25.29 -16.44
N LYS A 139 -5.41 -26.61 -16.51
CA LYS A 139 -6.18 -27.37 -15.51
C LYS A 139 -5.56 -27.31 -14.13
N ARG A 140 -4.22 -27.43 -14.00
CA ARG A 140 -3.52 -27.28 -12.71
C ARG A 140 -3.73 -25.90 -12.12
N ALA A 141 -3.62 -24.85 -12.94
CA ALA A 141 -3.89 -23.49 -12.48
C ALA A 141 -5.33 -23.29 -11.96
N PHE A 142 -6.32 -23.98 -12.57
CA PHE A 142 -7.69 -23.94 -12.05
C PHE A 142 -7.82 -24.64 -10.69
N ASP A 143 -7.06 -25.72 -10.47
CA ASP A 143 -7.07 -26.43 -9.20
C ASP A 143 -6.45 -25.58 -8.07
N GLU A 144 -5.47 -24.75 -8.38
CA GLU A 144 -4.80 -23.87 -7.43
C GLU A 144 -5.58 -22.57 -7.15
N LEU A 145 -6.17 -21.96 -8.19
CA LEU A 145 -6.74 -20.60 -8.09
C LEU A 145 -8.25 -20.57 -7.85
N LEU A 146 -8.96 -21.65 -8.16
CA LEU A 146 -10.39 -21.71 -7.90
C LEU A 146 -10.67 -22.41 -6.58
N PRO A 147 -11.55 -21.83 -5.73
CA PRO A 147 -11.90 -22.46 -4.47
C PRO A 147 -12.47 -23.87 -4.74
N SER A 148 -12.04 -24.82 -3.94
CA SER A 148 -12.66 -26.15 -3.92
C SER A 148 -14.05 -25.98 -3.32
N ASP A 149 -15.10 -26.28 -4.10
CA ASP A 149 -16.45 -26.37 -3.55
C ASP A 149 -16.48 -27.49 -2.52
N THR A 150 -16.27 -27.14 -1.25
CA THR A 150 -16.40 -28.04 -0.10
C THR A 150 -17.87 -28.28 0.28
N SER A 151 -18.81 -27.88 -0.55
CA SER A 151 -20.24 -28.10 -0.33
C SER A 151 -20.64 -29.51 -0.78
N GLY A 152 -20.45 -30.47 0.13
CA GLY A 152 -21.30 -31.62 0.31
C GLY A 152 -21.28 -32.75 -0.71
N LYS A 153 -20.64 -33.89 -0.31
CA LYS A 153 -21.10 -35.27 -0.55
C LYS A 153 -21.48 -35.67 -1.99
N THR A 154 -20.50 -36.15 -2.70
CA THR A 154 -20.53 -37.45 -3.44
C THR A 154 -19.29 -37.55 -4.34
N ALA A 155 -18.60 -38.66 -4.27
CA ALA A 155 -17.44 -39.00 -5.12
C ALA A 155 -17.91 -39.20 -6.58
N GLY A 156 -17.99 -38.11 -7.33
CA GLY A 156 -18.39 -38.14 -8.73
C GLY A 156 -18.16 -36.77 -9.35
N SER A 157 -17.04 -36.67 -10.08
CA SER A 157 -16.77 -35.64 -11.09
C SER A 157 -17.18 -34.19 -10.71
N HIS A 158 -16.48 -33.59 -9.78
CA HIS A 158 -16.61 -32.13 -9.52
C HIS A 158 -16.05 -31.36 -10.73
N LYS A 159 -16.92 -31.03 -11.68
CA LYS A 159 -16.62 -30.06 -12.72
C LYS A 159 -16.60 -28.70 -11.99
N LYS A 160 -15.41 -28.22 -11.55
CA LYS A 160 -15.24 -26.81 -11.13
C LYS A 160 -15.81 -25.93 -12.23
N GLN A 161 -16.84 -25.16 -11.91
CA GLN A 161 -17.45 -24.27 -12.88
C GLN A 161 -16.48 -23.10 -13.12
N LEU A 162 -15.92 -23.05 -14.34
CA LEU A 162 -15.02 -21.96 -14.71
C LEU A 162 -15.78 -20.64 -14.78
N PRO A 163 -15.28 -19.59 -14.16
CA PRO A 163 -15.89 -18.26 -14.27
C PRO A 163 -15.85 -17.79 -15.74
N SER A 164 -16.86 -17.05 -16.15
CA SER A 164 -16.88 -16.51 -17.52
C SER A 164 -15.81 -15.41 -17.66
N LEU A 165 -15.16 -15.35 -18.83
CA LEU A 165 -14.21 -14.27 -19.14
C LEU A 165 -14.84 -12.88 -19.02
N LYS A 166 -16.16 -12.77 -19.31
CA LYS A 166 -16.90 -11.52 -19.17
C LYS A 166 -17.00 -11.10 -17.70
N ALA A 167 -17.34 -12.04 -16.80
CA ALA A 167 -17.42 -11.77 -15.36
C ALA A 167 -16.05 -11.38 -14.78
N LEU A 168 -14.98 -12.10 -15.16
CA LEU A 168 -13.62 -11.77 -14.72
C LEU A 168 -13.15 -10.40 -15.22
N ARG A 169 -13.54 -9.99 -16.43
CA ARG A 169 -13.22 -8.64 -16.94
C ARG A 169 -13.98 -7.56 -16.19
N ALA A 170 -15.24 -7.79 -15.83
CA ALA A 170 -16.03 -6.87 -15.04
C ALA A 170 -15.42 -6.71 -13.63
N GLU A 171 -15.15 -7.83 -12.94
CA GLU A 171 -14.48 -7.83 -11.63
C GLU A 171 -13.12 -7.11 -11.68
N TYR A 172 -12.32 -7.36 -12.71
CA TYR A 172 -11.05 -6.67 -12.92
C TYR A 172 -11.22 -5.16 -13.03
N ALA A 173 -12.18 -4.69 -13.81
CA ALA A 173 -12.46 -3.27 -14.01
C ALA A 173 -12.91 -2.59 -12.70
N GLU A 174 -13.78 -3.24 -11.92
CA GLU A 174 -14.24 -2.76 -10.62
C GLU A 174 -13.09 -2.65 -9.60
N LEU A 175 -12.28 -3.69 -9.47
CA LEU A 175 -11.11 -3.70 -8.59
C LEU A 175 -10.08 -2.64 -8.98
N LEU A 176 -9.86 -2.44 -10.28
CA LEU A 176 -8.96 -1.41 -10.77
C LEU A 176 -9.48 -0.01 -10.46
N ALA A 177 -10.78 0.23 -10.61
CA ALA A 177 -11.42 1.50 -10.27
C ALA A 177 -11.34 1.78 -8.76
N MET A 178 -11.65 0.78 -7.92
CA MET A 178 -11.54 0.85 -6.47
C MET A 178 -10.09 1.16 -6.04
N LYS A 179 -9.11 0.45 -6.60
CA LYS A 179 -7.68 0.69 -6.34
C LYS A 179 -7.29 2.12 -6.68
N LYS A 180 -7.69 2.63 -7.86
CA LYS A 180 -7.40 4.00 -8.29
C LYS A 180 -8.02 5.04 -7.36
N ALA A 181 -9.22 4.80 -6.84
CA ALA A 181 -9.89 5.69 -5.89
C ALA A 181 -9.23 5.65 -4.50
N ALA A 182 -8.77 4.47 -4.04
CA ALA A 182 -8.14 4.31 -2.73
C ALA A 182 -6.75 4.94 -2.62
N TYR A 183 -5.96 5.02 -3.71
CA TYR A 183 -4.60 5.55 -3.66
C TYR A 183 -4.49 7.00 -3.18
N PRO A 184 -5.26 7.97 -3.70
CA PRO A 184 -5.21 9.35 -3.21
C PRO A 184 -5.51 9.46 -1.71
N GLU A 185 -6.50 8.71 -1.23
CA GLU A 185 -6.87 8.68 0.18
C GLU A 185 -5.77 8.05 1.05
N TYR A 186 -5.14 6.98 0.58
CA TYR A 186 -4.00 6.37 1.24
C TYR A 186 -2.82 7.34 1.37
N TYR A 187 -2.47 8.07 0.31
CA TYR A 187 -1.39 9.04 0.38
C TYR A 187 -1.70 10.20 1.31
N ARG A 188 -2.94 10.70 1.31
CA ARG A 188 -3.39 11.73 2.28
C ARG A 188 -3.27 11.22 3.71
N ALA A 189 -3.83 10.05 4.02
CA ALA A 189 -3.74 9.46 5.35
C ALA A 189 -2.29 9.18 5.78
N LYS A 190 -1.45 8.75 4.84
CA LYS A 190 -0.01 8.52 5.09
C LYS A 190 0.73 9.80 5.44
N ASP A 191 0.49 10.89 4.71
CA ASP A 191 1.17 12.17 4.95
C ASP A 191 0.63 12.83 6.22
N GLU A 192 -0.68 12.78 6.46
CA GLU A 192 -1.33 13.20 7.70
C GLU A 192 -0.76 12.46 8.91
N TYR A 193 -0.70 11.14 8.86
CA TYR A 193 -0.13 10.32 9.94
C TYR A 193 1.33 10.70 10.23
N ARG A 194 2.15 10.91 9.21
CA ARG A 194 3.55 11.32 9.38
C ARG A 194 3.67 12.69 10.05
N GLU A 195 2.82 13.63 9.68
CA GLU A 195 2.79 14.95 10.27
C GLU A 195 2.34 14.90 11.74
N LEU A 196 1.28 14.15 12.03
CA LEU A 196 0.76 13.93 13.39
C LEU A 196 1.76 13.26 14.31
N LEU A 197 2.50 12.26 13.85
CA LEU A 197 3.59 11.65 14.61
C LEU A 197 4.66 12.68 14.99
N THR A 198 4.96 13.61 14.08
CA THR A 198 5.93 14.66 14.33
C THR A 198 5.40 15.66 15.38
N TYR A 199 4.11 16.02 15.29
CA TYR A 199 3.47 16.86 16.30
C TYR A 199 3.43 16.17 17.66
N GLN A 200 3.04 14.91 17.69
CA GLN A 200 3.01 14.11 18.93
C GLN A 200 4.37 14.08 19.63
N ALA A 201 5.44 13.81 18.87
CA ALA A 201 6.79 13.79 19.42
C ALA A 201 7.25 15.18 19.93
N ASN A 202 6.92 16.25 19.20
CA ASN A 202 7.30 17.61 19.59
C ASN A 202 6.49 18.08 20.82
N LEU A 203 5.21 17.73 20.92
CA LEU A 203 4.35 18.02 22.06
C LEU A 203 4.77 17.23 23.31
N ALA A 204 5.11 15.96 23.16
CA ALA A 204 5.61 15.16 24.26
C ALA A 204 6.86 15.78 24.90
N ARG A 205 7.80 16.28 24.09
CA ARG A 205 8.96 17.02 24.60
C ARG A 205 8.55 18.34 25.28
N LEU A 206 7.61 19.07 24.69
CA LEU A 206 7.13 20.33 25.25
C LEU A 206 6.46 20.14 26.62
N PHE A 207 5.69 19.07 26.78
CA PHE A 207 4.98 18.72 28.01
C PHE A 207 5.82 17.90 29.00
N GLY A 208 7.06 17.53 28.64
CA GLY A 208 7.92 16.69 29.48
C GLY A 208 7.42 15.25 29.67
N ILE A 209 6.64 14.73 28.70
CA ILE A 209 6.11 13.38 28.71
C ILE A 209 7.18 12.42 28.22
N GLU A 210 7.77 11.63 29.13
CA GLU A 210 8.71 10.57 28.79
C GLU A 210 7.96 9.37 28.19
N ASN A 211 8.56 8.68 27.20
CA ASN A 211 8.06 7.47 26.54
C ASN A 211 7.07 7.62 25.37
N VAL A 212 7.19 8.64 24.56
CA VAL A 212 6.59 8.59 23.23
C VAL A 212 7.50 7.77 22.31
N ARG A 213 7.00 6.66 21.74
CA ARG A 213 7.70 5.87 20.72
C ARG A 213 8.18 6.82 19.61
N SER A 214 9.48 6.96 19.48
CA SER A 214 10.11 7.75 18.43
C SER A 214 9.55 7.34 17.07
N ALA A 215 9.15 8.31 16.24
CA ALA A 215 8.79 8.03 14.85
C ALA A 215 9.93 7.25 14.20
N PRO A 216 9.64 6.21 13.39
CA PRO A 216 10.66 5.39 12.77
C PRO A 216 11.59 6.28 11.95
N GLN A 217 12.88 6.24 12.27
CA GLN A 217 13.91 6.83 11.44
C GLN A 217 13.80 6.23 10.05
N ARG A 218 13.94 7.07 9.02
CA ARG A 218 14.01 6.59 7.64
C ARG A 218 15.21 5.66 7.53
N GLU A 219 14.98 4.37 7.40
CA GLU A 219 15.94 3.51 6.75
C GLU A 219 15.98 3.93 5.27
N HIS A 220 17.07 4.57 4.89
CA HIS A 220 17.48 4.67 3.50
C HIS A 220 17.79 3.23 3.05
N GLN A 221 16.78 2.52 2.57
CA GLN A 221 17.05 1.42 1.67
C GLN A 221 17.61 2.06 0.39
N GLN A 222 18.91 2.02 0.30
CA GLN A 222 19.62 2.09 -0.96
C GLN A 222 19.16 0.87 -1.75
N GLU A 223 18.26 1.08 -2.69
CA GLU A 223 18.06 0.15 -3.79
C GLU A 223 19.35 0.23 -4.65
N GLU A 224 20.29 -0.65 -4.33
CA GLU A 224 21.32 -1.03 -5.29
C GLU A 224 20.69 -1.91 -6.36
N LYS A 225 20.67 -1.35 -7.57
CA LYS A 225 20.65 -1.96 -8.91
C LYS A 225 19.73 -3.16 -9.14
#